data_7c6128be2362ebd89d376d1745b632ce
#
_entry.id   7c6128be2362ebd89d376d1745b632ce
#
_cell.length_a   1.000
_cell.length_b   1.000
_cell.length_c   1.000
_cell.angle_alpha   90.00
_cell.angle_beta   90.00
_cell.angle_gamma   90.00
#
_symmetry.space_group_name_H-M   'P 1'
#
loop_
_entity.id
_entity.type
_entity.pdbx_description
1 polymer ?
#
loop_
_entity_poly.entity_id
_entity_poly.type
_entity_poly.pdbx_seq_one_letter_code
_entity_poly.pdbx_strand_id
1 'polypeptide(L)'
;MSDFFLYRDNDIDMGYRRDETPVPEHFKAHTHETYELYCFLGGKGIYRVEGTPYPLKAGDILIMRPAESHYIDISPDRPYTRFSINFKAELLKGIDPKGHLLSPFINRKLGTFNLYRAENFKTDAYKLFIDNMTENSPDRRVQIITNLLPLLNEISAAFETMSEIQIDQTLDSRIINYINRHISDNLSLDVICERYYISKSHLCHIFKKATAMTVCEYITAKRLVAAKQLILSGISPT
;
A
#
# COMPACT_ATOMS: atom_id res chain seq x y z
N MET A 1 7.69 -11.26 24.81
CA MET A 1 7.01 -9.95 24.86
C MET A 1 7.02 -9.43 23.44
N SER A 2 5.87 -9.18 22.86
CA SER A 2 5.81 -8.51 21.56
C SER A 2 6.14 -7.04 21.82
N ASP A 3 7.27 -6.56 21.31
CA ASP A 3 7.59 -5.15 21.32
C ASP A 3 6.52 -4.45 20.48
N PHE A 4 5.65 -3.74 21.17
CA PHE A 4 4.51 -3.09 20.55
C PHE A 4 4.62 -1.59 20.78
N PHE A 5 4.72 -0.87 19.69
CA PHE A 5 4.67 0.58 19.70
C PHE A 5 3.53 1.03 18.80
N LEU A 6 2.63 1.84 19.32
CA LEU A 6 1.50 2.40 18.59
C LEU A 6 1.37 3.89 18.85
N TYR A 7 1.16 4.65 17.78
CA TYR A 7 0.69 6.03 17.83
C TYR A 7 -0.52 6.19 16.93
N ARG A 8 -1.56 6.87 17.43
CA ARG A 8 -2.76 7.17 16.62
C ARG A 8 -3.32 8.52 16.99
N ASP A 9 -3.61 9.33 15.97
CA ASP A 9 -4.43 10.52 16.05
C ASP A 9 -5.40 10.60 14.85
N ASN A 10 -5.94 11.80 14.57
CA ASN A 10 -6.89 11.97 13.47
C ASN A 10 -6.29 11.78 12.08
N ASP A 11 -4.98 12.00 11.90
CA ASP A 11 -4.29 12.04 10.62
C ASP A 11 -3.25 10.95 10.43
N ILE A 12 -2.80 10.35 11.53
CA ILE A 12 -1.70 9.39 11.57
C ILE A 12 -2.11 8.17 12.37
N ASP A 13 -1.85 6.98 11.82
CA ASP A 13 -1.91 5.68 12.51
C ASP A 13 -0.58 4.97 12.26
N MET A 14 0.24 4.82 13.28
CA MET A 14 1.59 4.27 13.16
C MET A 14 1.78 3.11 14.14
N GLY A 15 2.42 2.05 13.68
CA GLY A 15 2.71 0.88 14.50
C GLY A 15 4.05 0.21 14.17
N TYR A 16 4.77 -0.16 15.22
CA TYR A 16 5.84 -1.14 15.18
C TYR A 16 5.34 -2.44 15.80
N ARG A 17 5.49 -3.54 15.11
CA ARG A 17 4.97 -4.84 15.56
C ARG A 17 5.95 -5.95 15.27
N ARG A 18 6.09 -6.87 16.25
CA ARG A 18 6.82 -8.13 16.11
C ARG A 18 5.91 -9.28 16.50
N ASP A 19 5.68 -10.17 15.57
CA ASP A 19 4.93 -11.41 15.75
C ASP A 19 5.94 -12.56 15.80
N GLU A 20 6.10 -13.21 16.95
CA GLU A 20 7.06 -14.33 17.10
C GLU A 20 6.64 -15.55 16.29
N THR A 21 5.33 -15.77 16.18
CA THR A 21 4.73 -16.86 15.40
C THR A 21 3.59 -16.28 14.57
N PRO A 22 3.90 -15.68 13.41
CA PRO A 22 2.87 -15.05 12.58
C PRO A 22 1.88 -16.10 12.07
N VAL A 23 0.60 -15.73 12.10
CA VAL A 23 -0.52 -16.56 11.60
C VAL A 23 -0.94 -15.98 10.25
N PRO A 24 -0.66 -16.65 9.11
CA PRO A 24 -0.89 -16.07 7.77
C PRO A 24 -2.32 -15.59 7.54
N GLU A 25 -3.31 -16.29 8.11
CA GLU A 25 -4.74 -15.98 7.98
C GLU A 25 -5.14 -14.63 8.60
N HIS A 26 -4.30 -14.04 9.45
CA HIS A 26 -4.52 -12.72 10.04
C HIS A 26 -4.17 -11.58 9.07
N PHE A 27 -3.37 -11.85 8.02
CA PHE A 27 -2.89 -10.85 7.07
C PHE A 27 -3.71 -10.87 5.78
N LYS A 28 -5.03 -10.64 5.91
CA LYS A 28 -5.98 -10.67 4.79
C LYS A 28 -5.80 -9.46 3.87
N ALA A 29 -6.15 -9.66 2.60
CA ALA A 29 -6.24 -8.55 1.65
C ALA A 29 -7.25 -7.50 2.11
N HIS A 30 -6.84 -6.24 2.02
CA HIS A 30 -7.65 -5.10 2.43
C HIS A 30 -7.29 -3.84 1.62
N THR A 31 -8.10 -2.82 1.80
CA THR A 31 -7.87 -1.46 1.31
C THR A 31 -8.16 -0.48 2.43
N HIS A 32 -7.58 0.69 2.39
CA HIS A 32 -7.87 1.80 3.31
C HIS A 32 -7.86 3.14 2.57
N GLU A 33 -8.19 4.23 3.27
CA GLU A 33 -8.35 5.57 2.70
C GLU A 33 -7.13 6.45 2.86
N THR A 34 -6.14 5.95 3.59
CA THR A 34 -4.90 6.64 3.90
C THR A 34 -3.79 6.24 2.93
N TYR A 35 -2.77 7.07 2.83
CA TYR A 35 -1.47 6.66 2.32
C TYR A 35 -0.79 5.79 3.35
N GLU A 36 -0.11 4.75 2.92
CA GLU A 36 0.67 3.88 3.81
C GLU A 36 2.12 3.80 3.35
N LEU A 37 3.00 3.89 4.33
CA LEU A 37 4.40 3.52 4.22
C LEU A 37 4.60 2.33 5.14
N TYR A 38 5.06 1.23 4.55
CA TYR A 38 5.27 -0.04 5.22
C TYR A 38 6.75 -0.43 5.12
N CYS A 39 7.39 -0.76 6.24
CA CYS A 39 8.77 -1.21 6.31
C CYS A 39 8.82 -2.67 6.79
N PHE A 40 9.40 -3.53 5.98
CA PHE A 40 9.65 -4.91 6.34
C PHE A 40 10.99 -5.02 7.06
N LEU A 41 10.95 -5.28 8.37
CA LEU A 41 12.15 -5.28 9.21
C LEU A 41 12.71 -6.69 9.45
N GLY A 42 11.89 -7.73 9.26
CA GLY A 42 12.35 -9.10 9.43
C GLY A 42 11.25 -10.13 9.16
N GLY A 43 11.67 -11.34 8.81
CA GLY A 43 10.77 -12.41 8.45
C GLY A 43 11.05 -13.01 7.08
N LYS A 44 10.04 -13.67 6.49
CA LYS A 44 10.05 -14.17 5.11
C LYS A 44 8.65 -14.08 4.54
N GLY A 45 8.48 -13.33 3.47
CA GLY A 45 7.16 -13.16 2.87
C GLY A 45 7.20 -12.50 1.50
N ILE A 46 6.01 -12.48 0.88
CA ILE A 46 5.76 -11.80 -0.38
C ILE A 46 4.63 -10.78 -0.11
N TYR A 47 4.92 -9.51 -0.29
CA TYR A 47 3.89 -8.49 -0.26
C TYR A 47 3.21 -8.43 -1.63
N ARG A 48 1.89 -8.34 -1.65
CA ARG A 48 1.15 -8.21 -2.91
C ARG A 48 0.38 -6.91 -2.91
N VAL A 49 0.55 -6.15 -3.99
CA VAL A 49 -0.18 -4.89 -4.20
C VAL A 49 -0.86 -4.96 -5.55
N GLU A 50 -2.18 -4.86 -5.60
CA GLU A 50 -2.97 -4.99 -6.83
C GLU A 50 -2.60 -6.24 -7.65
N GLY A 51 -2.33 -7.35 -6.94
CA GLY A 51 -1.91 -8.61 -7.53
C GLY A 51 -0.42 -8.71 -7.86
N THR A 52 0.32 -7.62 -7.95
CA THR A 52 1.77 -7.63 -8.21
C THR A 52 2.51 -8.16 -6.99
N PRO A 53 3.31 -9.24 -7.14
CA PRO A 53 4.09 -9.80 -6.04
C PRO A 53 5.41 -9.06 -5.86
N TYR A 54 5.72 -8.74 -4.62
CA TYR A 54 6.98 -8.14 -4.16
C TYR A 54 7.64 -9.06 -3.13
N PRO A 55 8.59 -9.94 -3.52
CA PRO A 55 9.37 -10.72 -2.56
C PRO A 55 10.19 -9.78 -1.67
N LEU A 56 10.03 -9.93 -0.34
CA LEU A 56 10.58 -9.01 0.64
C LEU A 56 11.95 -9.43 1.17
N LYS A 57 12.77 -8.41 1.44
CA LYS A 57 14.01 -8.49 2.22
C LYS A 57 13.94 -7.50 3.37
N ALA A 58 14.61 -7.81 4.49
CA ALA A 58 14.69 -6.88 5.61
C ALA A 58 15.26 -5.52 5.15
N GLY A 59 14.60 -4.43 5.55
CA GLY A 59 14.91 -3.08 5.12
C GLY A 59 14.12 -2.59 3.89
N ASP A 60 13.33 -3.45 3.26
CA ASP A 60 12.46 -3.05 2.15
C ASP A 60 11.34 -2.12 2.64
N ILE A 61 11.07 -1.08 1.86
CA ILE A 61 9.97 -0.13 2.08
C ILE A 61 8.95 -0.29 0.96
N LEU A 62 7.67 -0.40 1.33
CA LEU A 62 6.57 -0.34 0.37
C LEU A 62 5.70 0.88 0.64
N ILE A 63 5.14 1.41 -0.44
CA ILE A 63 4.19 2.51 -0.38
C ILE A 63 2.88 2.11 -1.04
N MET A 64 1.76 2.43 -0.37
CA MET A 64 0.41 2.22 -0.88
C MET A 64 -0.38 3.53 -0.83
N ARG A 65 -1.11 3.81 -1.90
CA ARG A 65 -2.05 4.94 -1.94
C ARG A 65 -3.45 4.50 -1.52
N PRO A 66 -4.34 5.45 -1.20
CA PRO A 66 -5.74 5.14 -0.92
C PRO A 66 -6.36 4.20 -1.95
N ALA A 67 -7.18 3.25 -1.49
CA ALA A 67 -7.85 2.23 -2.30
C ALA A 67 -6.94 1.24 -3.04
N GLU A 68 -5.66 1.23 -2.83
CA GLU A 68 -4.75 0.22 -3.39
C GLU A 68 -4.84 -1.06 -2.55
N SER A 69 -5.34 -2.16 -3.15
CA SER A 69 -5.51 -3.44 -2.44
C SER A 69 -4.18 -4.10 -2.19
N HIS A 70 -3.94 -4.53 -0.95
CA HIS A 70 -2.68 -5.14 -0.58
C HIS A 70 -2.81 -6.13 0.57
N TYR A 71 -1.83 -7.03 0.67
CA TYR A 71 -1.65 -7.97 1.78
C TYR A 71 -0.25 -8.58 1.74
N ILE A 72 0.14 -9.20 2.84
CA ILE A 72 1.37 -9.98 2.91
C ILE A 72 1.06 -11.47 3.04
N ASP A 73 1.73 -12.27 2.21
CA ASP A 73 1.81 -13.72 2.32
C ASP A 73 3.06 -14.03 3.13
N ILE A 74 2.89 -14.22 4.45
CA ILE A 74 3.99 -14.34 5.42
C ILE A 74 4.22 -15.81 5.78
N SER A 75 5.49 -16.22 5.82
CA SER A 75 5.86 -17.55 6.31
C SER A 75 5.75 -17.61 7.84
N PRO A 76 5.13 -18.67 8.42
CA PRO A 76 5.00 -18.83 9.86
C PRO A 76 6.26 -19.37 10.53
N ASP A 77 7.31 -19.74 9.77
CA ASP A 77 8.50 -20.46 10.23
C ASP A 77 9.53 -19.57 10.97
N ARG A 78 9.30 -18.27 11.04
CA ARG A 78 10.19 -17.31 11.71
C ARG A 78 9.47 -16.06 12.16
N PRO A 79 10.00 -15.33 13.15
CA PRO A 79 9.43 -14.08 13.60
C PRO A 79 9.28 -13.07 12.47
N TYR A 80 8.17 -12.33 12.49
CA TYR A 80 7.83 -11.29 11.54
C TYR A 80 7.83 -9.93 12.22
N THR A 81 8.68 -9.02 11.74
CA THR A 81 8.80 -7.67 12.28
C THR A 81 8.53 -6.64 11.20
N ARG A 82 7.69 -5.67 11.52
CA ARG A 82 7.30 -4.59 10.60
C ARG A 82 7.12 -3.25 11.34
N PHE A 83 7.30 -2.20 10.59
CA PHE A 83 6.87 -0.85 10.92
C PHE A 83 5.91 -0.38 9.83
N SER A 84 4.83 0.28 10.22
CA SER A 84 3.91 0.90 9.25
C SER A 84 3.42 2.25 9.76
N ILE A 85 3.24 3.17 8.85
CA ILE A 85 2.61 4.46 9.09
C ILE A 85 1.57 4.74 8.03
N ASN A 86 0.33 4.92 8.46
CA ASN A 86 -0.80 5.36 7.67
C ASN A 86 -1.03 6.84 7.94
N PHE A 87 -1.17 7.63 6.89
CA PHE A 87 -1.39 9.07 7.03
C PHE A 87 -2.36 9.61 5.97
N LYS A 88 -3.05 10.70 6.33
CA LYS A 88 -3.95 11.40 5.41
C LYS A 88 -3.21 12.47 4.61
N ALA A 89 -3.73 12.77 3.41
CA ALA A 89 -3.18 13.85 2.56
C ALA A 89 -3.21 15.22 3.24
N GLU A 90 -4.20 15.44 4.12
CA GLU A 90 -4.40 16.67 4.88
C GLU A 90 -3.18 17.02 5.75
N LEU A 91 -2.42 16.02 6.18
CA LEU A 91 -1.17 16.21 6.93
C LEU A 91 -0.14 17.04 6.16
N LEU A 92 -0.14 16.93 4.83
CA LEU A 92 0.79 17.62 3.93
C LEU A 92 0.24 18.94 3.39
N LYS A 93 -1.03 19.28 3.70
CA LYS A 93 -1.67 20.51 3.26
C LYS A 93 -0.93 21.72 3.81
N GLY A 94 -0.53 22.61 2.92
CA GLY A 94 0.25 23.82 3.26
C GLY A 94 1.76 23.58 3.39
N ILE A 95 2.21 22.33 3.52
CA ILE A 95 3.63 21.96 3.56
C ILE A 95 4.14 21.66 2.15
N ASP A 96 3.37 20.87 1.39
CA ASP A 96 3.69 20.44 0.03
C ASP A 96 2.58 20.85 -0.97
N PRO A 97 2.45 22.14 -1.30
CA PRO A 97 1.38 22.61 -2.19
C PRO A 97 1.51 22.10 -3.64
N LYS A 98 2.68 21.59 -4.02
CA LYS A 98 2.94 21.03 -5.36
C LYS A 98 2.71 19.52 -5.42
N GLY A 99 2.48 18.84 -4.28
CA GLY A 99 2.25 17.40 -4.21
C GLY A 99 3.49 16.55 -4.53
N HIS A 100 4.69 17.12 -4.36
CA HIS A 100 5.95 16.40 -4.63
C HIS A 100 6.10 15.15 -3.76
N LEU A 101 5.80 15.26 -2.46
CA LEU A 101 5.94 14.14 -1.52
C LEU A 101 4.96 12.99 -1.78
N LEU A 102 3.83 13.28 -2.43
CA LEU A 102 2.84 12.26 -2.82
C LEU A 102 3.03 11.74 -4.25
N SER A 103 3.93 12.33 -5.04
CA SER A 103 4.15 11.92 -6.43
C SER A 103 4.47 10.43 -6.57
N PRO A 104 5.29 9.77 -5.71
CA PRO A 104 5.55 8.34 -5.80
C PRO A 104 4.31 7.47 -5.61
N PHE A 105 3.32 7.96 -4.88
CA PHE A 105 2.08 7.25 -4.65
C PHE A 105 1.10 7.38 -5.82
N ILE A 106 0.98 8.57 -6.42
CA ILE A 106 -0.08 8.91 -7.38
C ILE A 106 0.37 8.86 -8.85
N ASN A 107 1.63 9.18 -9.15
CA ASN A 107 2.16 9.30 -10.52
C ASN A 107 2.67 7.96 -11.08
N ARG A 108 2.04 6.86 -10.70
CA ARG A 108 2.35 5.50 -11.14
C ARG A 108 1.08 4.70 -11.43
N LYS A 109 1.20 3.63 -12.20
CA LYS A 109 0.11 2.65 -12.35
C LYS A 109 -0.13 1.93 -11.02
N LEU A 110 -1.34 1.46 -10.80
CA LEU A 110 -1.68 0.63 -9.63
C LEU A 110 -0.82 -0.63 -9.59
N GLY A 111 -0.31 -0.97 -8.40
CA GLY A 111 0.53 -2.14 -8.21
C GLY A 111 1.91 -2.08 -8.85
N THR A 112 2.39 -0.89 -9.25
CA THR A 112 3.75 -0.70 -9.79
C THR A 112 4.52 0.31 -8.97
N PHE A 113 5.85 0.19 -8.92
CA PHE A 113 6.73 1.08 -8.15
C PHE A 113 6.32 1.23 -6.67
N ASN A 114 5.78 0.16 -6.09
CA ASN A 114 5.43 0.15 -4.66
C ASN A 114 6.65 -0.14 -3.78
N LEU A 115 7.65 -0.88 -4.28
CA LEU A 115 8.80 -1.36 -3.52
C LEU A 115 10.03 -0.48 -3.70
N TYR A 116 10.63 -0.05 -2.59
CA TYR A 116 11.89 0.68 -2.50
C TYR A 116 12.87 -0.11 -1.66
N ARG A 117 14.07 -0.32 -2.18
CA ARG A 117 15.17 -1.04 -1.55
C ARG A 117 16.34 -0.12 -1.26
N ALA A 118 17.30 -0.58 -0.49
CA ALA A 118 18.50 0.20 -0.14
C ALA A 118 19.20 0.79 -1.37
N GLU A 119 19.28 0.03 -2.48
CA GLU A 119 19.88 0.47 -3.74
C GLU A 119 19.13 1.60 -4.47
N ASN A 120 17.88 1.88 -4.10
CA ASN A 120 17.11 2.99 -4.66
C ASN A 120 17.40 4.32 -3.97
N PHE A 121 17.98 4.31 -2.77
CA PHE A 121 18.28 5.50 -1.99
C PHE A 121 19.75 5.93 -2.19
N LYS A 122 19.98 7.23 -2.19
CA LYS A 122 21.34 7.78 -2.31
C LYS A 122 22.17 7.57 -1.05
N THR A 123 21.53 7.51 0.10
CA THR A 123 22.15 7.35 1.41
C THR A 123 21.29 6.46 2.32
N ASP A 124 21.84 6.05 3.45
CA ASP A 124 21.10 5.29 4.48
C ASP A 124 20.27 6.19 5.43
N ALA A 125 20.11 7.48 5.13
CA ALA A 125 19.38 8.43 5.98
C ALA A 125 17.93 8.00 6.23
N TYR A 126 17.29 7.34 5.28
CA TYR A 126 15.94 6.83 5.42
C TYR A 126 15.78 5.86 6.63
N LYS A 127 16.82 5.10 6.96
CA LYS A 127 16.82 4.21 8.14
C LYS A 127 16.72 5.01 9.43
N LEU A 128 17.52 6.08 9.53
CA LEU A 128 17.51 6.97 10.69
C LEU A 128 16.12 7.58 10.91
N PHE A 129 15.44 7.99 9.85
CA PHE A 129 14.08 8.55 9.97
C PHE A 129 13.08 7.53 10.50
N ILE A 130 13.20 6.26 10.08
CA ILE A 130 12.35 5.17 10.59
C ILE A 130 12.66 4.90 12.06
N ASP A 131 13.93 4.78 12.42
CA ASP A 131 14.37 4.51 13.78
C ASP A 131 13.91 5.63 14.74
N ASN A 132 14.12 6.89 14.36
CA ASN A 132 13.68 8.04 15.16
C ASN A 132 12.16 8.05 15.38
N MET A 133 11.35 7.61 14.40
CA MET A 133 9.89 7.53 14.60
C MET A 133 9.48 6.46 15.61
N THR A 134 10.31 5.46 15.88
CA THR A 134 10.04 4.39 16.86
C THR A 134 10.53 4.72 18.27
N GLU A 135 11.39 5.71 18.44
CA GLU A 135 11.89 6.14 19.75
C GLU A 135 10.80 6.83 20.57
N ASN A 136 10.93 6.75 21.89
CA ASN A 136 10.01 7.40 22.80
C ASN A 136 10.32 8.90 22.90
N SER A 137 9.31 9.76 22.73
CA SER A 137 9.44 11.22 22.78
C SER A 137 8.27 11.85 23.53
N PRO A 138 8.50 12.94 24.28
CA PRO A 138 7.42 13.70 24.93
C PRO A 138 6.40 14.27 23.92
N ASP A 139 6.86 14.66 22.73
CA ASP A 139 6.01 15.15 21.64
C ASP A 139 6.08 14.20 20.44
N ARG A 140 5.32 13.12 20.53
CA ARG A 140 5.27 12.07 19.53
C ARG A 140 4.84 12.55 18.15
N ARG A 141 3.85 13.44 18.09
CA ARG A 141 3.36 13.95 16.81
C ARG A 141 4.45 14.74 16.06
N VAL A 142 5.13 15.62 16.77
CA VAL A 142 6.23 16.40 16.18
C VAL A 142 7.35 15.47 15.71
N GLN A 143 7.77 14.51 16.55
CA GLN A 143 8.80 13.55 16.19
C GLN A 143 8.43 12.76 14.93
N ILE A 144 7.20 12.27 14.83
CA ILE A 144 6.74 11.54 13.65
C ILE A 144 6.78 12.43 12.41
N ILE A 145 6.20 13.64 12.46
CA ILE A 145 6.13 14.53 11.31
C ILE A 145 7.54 14.95 10.83
N THR A 146 8.43 15.29 11.75
CA THR A 146 9.80 15.73 11.42
C THR A 146 10.68 14.63 10.83
N ASN A 147 10.29 13.37 10.96
CA ASN A 147 10.99 12.23 10.33
C ASN A 147 10.22 11.68 9.11
N LEU A 148 8.89 11.75 9.11
CA LEU A 148 8.08 11.31 7.96
C LEU A 148 8.32 12.19 6.72
N LEU A 149 8.36 13.51 6.89
CA LEU A 149 8.54 14.43 5.75
C LEU A 149 9.87 14.21 5.00
N PRO A 150 11.04 14.15 5.64
CA PRO A 150 12.27 13.84 4.95
C PRO A 150 12.30 12.41 4.40
N LEU A 151 11.67 11.42 5.05
CA LEU A 151 11.54 10.07 4.50
C LEU A 151 10.73 10.06 3.19
N LEU A 152 9.61 10.77 3.15
CA LEU A 152 8.81 10.95 1.93
C LEU A 152 9.61 11.64 0.82
N ASN A 153 10.45 12.62 1.17
CA ASN A 153 11.34 13.30 0.22
C ASN A 153 12.42 12.36 -0.35
N GLU A 154 13.02 11.49 0.47
CA GLU A 154 13.94 10.45 0.01
C GLU A 154 13.25 9.49 -0.97
N ILE A 155 12.03 9.05 -0.65
CA ILE A 155 11.23 8.18 -1.52
C ILE A 155 10.89 8.88 -2.84
N SER A 156 10.56 10.18 -2.81
CA SER A 156 10.30 10.97 -4.03
C SER A 156 11.55 11.07 -4.91
N ALA A 157 12.70 11.34 -4.33
CA ALA A 157 13.95 11.38 -5.06
C ALA A 157 14.34 10.01 -5.66
N ALA A 158 14.08 8.93 -4.92
CA ALA A 158 14.29 7.57 -5.41
C ALA A 158 13.33 7.25 -6.58
N PHE A 159 12.06 7.64 -6.47
CA PHE A 159 11.05 7.42 -7.52
C PHE A 159 11.46 8.09 -8.85
N GLU A 160 11.98 9.31 -8.82
CA GLU A 160 12.43 10.03 -10.00
C GLU A 160 13.57 9.31 -10.75
N THR A 161 14.36 8.50 -10.04
CA THR A 161 15.50 7.77 -10.61
C THR A 161 15.17 6.34 -11.04
N MET A 162 14.01 5.81 -10.62
CA MET A 162 13.60 4.45 -10.98
C MET A 162 13.23 4.39 -12.46
N SER A 163 13.93 3.53 -13.23
CA SER A 163 13.55 3.24 -14.62
C SER A 163 12.20 2.49 -14.63
N GLU A 164 11.31 2.83 -15.58
CA GLU A 164 10.10 2.05 -15.85
C GLU A 164 10.49 0.62 -16.26
N ILE A 165 10.47 -0.30 -15.32
CA ILE A 165 10.47 -1.73 -15.63
C ILE A 165 9.13 -2.00 -16.30
N GLN A 166 9.14 -2.38 -17.59
CA GLN A 166 7.95 -2.92 -18.24
C GLN A 166 7.57 -4.20 -17.51
N ILE A 167 6.60 -4.11 -16.63
CA ILE A 167 5.99 -5.29 -16.01
C ILE A 167 5.15 -5.94 -17.10
N ASP A 168 5.55 -7.14 -17.50
CA ASP A 168 4.78 -7.96 -18.42
C ASP A 168 3.36 -8.13 -17.85
N GLN A 169 2.35 -7.65 -18.58
CA GLN A 169 0.97 -7.59 -18.09
C GLN A 169 0.33 -8.97 -18.19
N THR A 170 0.39 -9.72 -17.09
CA THR A 170 -0.35 -10.97 -16.95
C THR A 170 -1.87 -10.74 -17.09
N LEU A 171 -2.63 -11.79 -17.41
CA LEU A 171 -4.09 -11.69 -17.62
C LEU A 171 -4.80 -11.12 -16.38
N ASP A 172 -4.42 -11.55 -15.19
CA ASP A 172 -4.94 -11.04 -13.91
C ASP A 172 -4.65 -9.54 -13.73
N SER A 173 -3.42 -9.09 -14.00
CA SER A 173 -3.06 -7.67 -13.96
C SER A 173 -3.88 -6.82 -14.94
N ARG A 174 -4.14 -7.35 -16.15
CA ARG A 174 -4.99 -6.66 -17.15
C ARG A 174 -6.43 -6.54 -16.68
N ILE A 175 -6.99 -7.58 -16.05
CA ILE A 175 -8.34 -7.59 -15.50
C ILE A 175 -8.44 -6.61 -14.32
N ILE A 176 -7.49 -6.63 -13.39
CA ILE A 176 -7.43 -5.70 -12.25
C ILE A 176 -7.39 -4.25 -12.73
N ASN A 177 -6.53 -3.95 -13.70
CA ASN A 177 -6.45 -2.61 -14.30
C ASN A 177 -7.74 -2.19 -15.00
N TYR A 178 -8.42 -3.10 -15.68
CA TYR A 178 -9.73 -2.84 -16.30
C TYR A 178 -10.77 -2.48 -15.25
N ILE A 179 -10.92 -3.30 -14.20
CA ILE A 179 -11.86 -3.04 -13.10
C ILE A 179 -11.61 -1.67 -12.48
N ASN A 180 -10.36 -1.34 -12.18
CA ASN A 180 -10.01 -0.05 -11.56
C ASN A 180 -10.34 1.17 -12.45
N ARG A 181 -10.18 1.05 -13.77
CA ARG A 181 -10.53 2.13 -14.70
C ARG A 181 -12.03 2.31 -14.91
N HIS A 182 -12.79 1.23 -14.68
CA HIS A 182 -14.24 1.17 -14.92
C HIS A 182 -15.03 1.03 -13.62
N ILE A 183 -14.45 1.43 -12.48
CA ILE A 183 -15.04 1.18 -11.15
C ILE A 183 -16.41 1.85 -10.97
N SER A 184 -16.66 2.96 -11.66
CA SER A 184 -17.94 3.67 -11.68
C SER A 184 -18.98 3.09 -12.66
N ASP A 185 -18.54 2.19 -13.56
CA ASP A 185 -19.40 1.61 -14.57
C ASP A 185 -20.17 0.40 -14.02
N ASN A 186 -21.14 -0.10 -14.81
CA ASN A 186 -21.85 -1.32 -14.46
C ASN A 186 -20.96 -2.56 -14.70
N LEU A 187 -20.10 -2.87 -13.73
CA LEU A 187 -19.21 -4.03 -13.76
C LEU A 187 -19.93 -5.27 -13.25
N SER A 188 -20.06 -6.29 -14.12
CA SER A 188 -20.51 -7.63 -13.75
C SER A 188 -19.45 -8.67 -14.14
N LEU A 189 -19.55 -9.87 -13.56
CA LEU A 189 -18.69 -10.99 -13.97
C LEU A 189 -18.83 -11.32 -15.45
N ASP A 190 -20.04 -11.20 -16.00
CA ASP A 190 -20.33 -11.48 -17.41
C ASP A 190 -19.60 -10.48 -18.32
N VAL A 191 -19.68 -9.20 -18.03
CA VAL A 191 -18.97 -8.14 -18.79
C VAL A 191 -17.46 -8.38 -18.82
N ILE A 192 -16.88 -8.78 -17.67
CA ILE A 192 -15.44 -9.06 -17.59
C ILE A 192 -15.09 -10.34 -18.37
N CYS A 193 -15.90 -11.39 -18.22
CA CYS A 193 -15.70 -12.67 -18.90
C CYS A 193 -15.77 -12.52 -20.42
N GLU A 194 -16.77 -11.80 -20.93
CA GLU A 194 -16.93 -11.51 -22.37
C GLU A 194 -15.72 -10.72 -22.91
N ARG A 195 -15.29 -9.69 -22.18
CA ARG A 195 -14.17 -8.84 -22.62
C ARG A 195 -12.86 -9.60 -22.75
N TYR A 196 -12.59 -10.56 -21.85
CA TYR A 196 -11.33 -11.31 -21.81
C TYR A 196 -11.42 -12.72 -22.38
N TYR A 197 -12.59 -13.11 -22.89
CA TYR A 197 -12.86 -14.44 -23.46
C TYR A 197 -12.52 -15.58 -22.50
N ILE A 198 -12.93 -15.45 -21.23
CA ILE A 198 -12.68 -16.43 -20.16
C ILE A 198 -13.98 -16.85 -19.47
N SER A 199 -13.99 -18.04 -18.88
CA SER A 199 -15.10 -18.50 -18.04
C SER A 199 -15.14 -17.81 -16.68
N LYS A 200 -16.32 -17.71 -16.05
CA LYS A 200 -16.48 -17.20 -14.68
C LYS A 200 -15.59 -17.94 -13.68
N SER A 201 -15.51 -19.26 -13.80
CA SER A 201 -14.66 -20.09 -12.92
C SER A 201 -13.19 -19.71 -13.05
N HIS A 202 -12.70 -19.54 -14.29
CA HIS A 202 -11.32 -19.12 -14.54
C HIS A 202 -11.05 -17.70 -14.02
N LEU A 203 -11.96 -16.75 -14.28
CA LEU A 203 -11.89 -15.40 -13.74
C LEU A 203 -11.77 -15.41 -12.20
N CYS A 204 -12.70 -16.08 -11.51
CA CYS A 204 -12.71 -16.15 -10.06
C CYS A 204 -11.43 -16.78 -9.49
N HIS A 205 -10.91 -17.83 -10.14
CA HIS A 205 -9.70 -18.49 -9.71
C HIS A 205 -8.47 -17.59 -9.82
N ILE A 206 -8.19 -17.03 -11.02
CA ILE A 206 -6.99 -16.20 -11.24
C ILE A 206 -7.07 -14.91 -10.42
N PHE A 207 -8.25 -14.30 -10.33
CA PHE A 207 -8.44 -13.05 -9.60
C PHE A 207 -8.24 -13.24 -8.09
N LYS A 208 -8.84 -14.30 -7.49
CA LYS A 208 -8.66 -14.62 -6.08
C LYS A 208 -7.21 -15.01 -5.76
N LYS A 209 -6.54 -15.71 -6.67
CA LYS A 209 -5.11 -16.03 -6.54
C LYS A 209 -4.24 -14.77 -6.52
N ALA A 210 -4.56 -13.77 -7.35
CA ALA A 210 -3.79 -12.54 -7.45
C ALA A 210 -4.06 -11.57 -6.29
N THR A 211 -5.35 -11.37 -5.92
CA THR A 211 -5.78 -10.32 -4.99
C THR A 211 -6.14 -10.83 -3.59
N ALA A 212 -6.25 -12.15 -3.40
CA ALA A 212 -6.84 -12.83 -2.24
C ALA A 212 -8.31 -12.42 -1.94
N MET A 213 -8.95 -11.67 -2.85
CA MET A 213 -10.35 -11.23 -2.77
C MET A 213 -11.15 -11.83 -3.93
N THR A 214 -12.46 -11.97 -3.76
CA THR A 214 -13.34 -12.20 -4.91
C THR A 214 -13.47 -10.92 -5.73
N VAL A 215 -13.86 -11.03 -7.00
CA VAL A 215 -14.11 -9.87 -7.87
C VAL A 215 -15.14 -8.91 -7.27
N CYS A 216 -16.22 -9.46 -6.68
CA CYS A 216 -17.28 -8.66 -6.07
C CYS A 216 -16.81 -7.92 -4.81
N GLU A 217 -16.08 -8.59 -3.91
CA GLU A 217 -15.49 -7.96 -2.71
C GLU A 217 -14.54 -6.83 -3.11
N TYR A 218 -13.69 -7.06 -4.09
CA TYR A 218 -12.76 -6.08 -4.59
C TYR A 218 -13.47 -4.84 -5.16
N ILE A 219 -14.44 -5.02 -6.05
CA ILE A 219 -15.22 -3.93 -6.63
C ILE A 219 -15.94 -3.14 -5.52
N THR A 220 -16.56 -3.83 -4.55
CA THR A 220 -17.26 -3.20 -3.44
C THR A 220 -16.30 -2.37 -2.58
N ALA A 221 -15.15 -2.91 -2.20
CA ALA A 221 -14.14 -2.20 -1.42
C ALA A 221 -13.65 -0.93 -2.13
N LYS A 222 -13.34 -1.02 -3.44
CA LYS A 222 -12.93 0.13 -4.24
C LYS A 222 -14.00 1.21 -4.32
N ARG A 223 -15.26 0.82 -4.54
CA ARG A 223 -16.40 1.76 -4.60
C ARG A 223 -16.65 2.46 -3.28
N LEU A 224 -16.53 1.75 -2.15
CA LEU A 224 -16.67 2.34 -0.81
C LEU A 224 -15.63 3.42 -0.56
N VAL A 225 -14.36 3.16 -0.88
CA VAL A 225 -13.30 4.16 -0.73
C VAL A 225 -13.54 5.36 -1.64
N ALA A 226 -13.88 5.13 -2.92
CA ALA A 226 -14.18 6.21 -3.87
C ALA A 226 -15.37 7.06 -3.42
N ALA A 227 -16.48 6.44 -2.97
CA ALA A 227 -17.66 7.13 -2.47
C ALA A 227 -17.35 7.99 -1.25
N LYS A 228 -16.56 7.46 -0.31
CA LYS A 228 -16.18 8.21 0.89
C LYS A 228 -15.29 9.41 0.56
N GLN A 229 -14.36 9.27 -0.38
CA GLN A 229 -13.54 10.40 -0.87
C GLN A 229 -14.40 11.50 -1.51
N LEU A 230 -15.42 11.13 -2.30
CA LEU A 230 -16.36 12.10 -2.89
C LEU A 230 -17.15 12.85 -1.81
N ILE A 231 -17.66 12.16 -0.78
CA ILE A 231 -18.38 12.77 0.34
C ILE A 231 -17.47 13.77 1.08
N LEU A 232 -16.23 13.37 1.37
CA LEU A 232 -15.26 14.23 2.06
C LEU A 232 -14.84 15.45 1.22
N SER A 233 -14.89 15.36 -0.12
CA SER A 233 -14.66 16.49 -1.01
C SER A 233 -15.86 17.42 -1.19
N GLY A 234 -16.98 17.17 -0.48
CA GLY A 234 -18.19 17.99 -0.52
C GLY A 234 -19.12 17.68 -1.68
N ILE A 235 -18.90 16.61 -2.44
CA ILE A 235 -19.79 16.14 -3.49
C ILE A 235 -20.90 15.29 -2.84
N SER A 236 -22.13 15.81 -2.86
CA SER A 236 -23.30 15.05 -2.33
C SER A 236 -23.59 13.85 -3.23
N PRO A 237 -23.86 12.65 -2.66
CA PRO A 237 -24.39 11.56 -3.45
C PRO A 237 -25.78 11.95 -4.00
N THR A 238 -25.91 11.91 -5.30
CA THR A 238 -27.21 12.04 -5.99
C THR A 238 -27.92 10.70 -6.01
#